data_0a14631b64578f1441c8fda85e83b41c
#
_entry.id   0a14631b64578f1441c8fda85e83b41c
#
_cell.length_a   1.000
_cell.length_b   1.000
_cell.length_c   1.000
_cell.angle_alpha   90.00
_cell.angle_beta   90.00
_cell.angle_gamma   90.00
#
_symmetry.space_group_name_H-M   'P 1'
#
loop_
_entity.id
_entity.type
_entity.pdbx_description
1 polymer ?
#
loop_
_entity_poly.entity_id
_entity_poly.type
_entity_poly.pdbx_seq_one_letter_code
_entity_poly.pdbx_strand_id
1 'polypeptide(L)'
;MKYLVYLTHCISNNKIYVGVHKTNDPNIFDGYIGCGVYINKASTYMYPKTPFQYAVNKYGIKNFKRITLSIFDTKEEAYLLEKQLVNKEFLQRPDTYNIKIGGERGCPETAKVKVYMYDQEGNFVREFNTV
;
A
#
# COMPACT_ATOMS: atom_id res chain seq x y z
N MET A 1 -11.07 3.36 14.48
CA MET A 1 -9.89 2.80 13.81
C MET A 1 -10.25 2.33 12.42
N LYS A 2 -9.55 2.76 11.42
CA LYS A 2 -9.78 2.38 10.02
C LYS A 2 -8.54 1.72 9.44
N TYR A 3 -8.73 0.98 8.35
CA TYR A 3 -7.66 0.29 7.64
C TYR A 3 -7.65 0.74 6.20
N LEU A 4 -6.48 1.23 5.75
CA LEU A 4 -6.30 1.72 4.40
C LEU A 4 -5.60 0.68 3.55
N VAL A 5 -6.02 0.58 2.29
CA VAL A 5 -5.15 0.02 1.26
C VAL A 5 -4.59 1.22 0.50
N TYR A 6 -3.28 1.32 0.43
CA TYR A 6 -2.60 2.47 -0.15
C TYR A 6 -1.60 2.05 -1.21
N LEU A 7 -1.24 3.02 -2.05
CA LEU A 7 -0.16 2.89 -3.01
C LEU A 7 0.83 4.03 -2.77
N THR A 8 2.10 3.69 -2.63
CA THR A 8 3.17 4.69 -2.54
C THR A 8 3.96 4.68 -3.85
N HIS A 9 4.12 5.85 -4.44
CA HIS A 9 4.77 6.04 -5.73
C HIS A 9 6.11 6.74 -5.53
N CYS A 10 7.17 6.16 -6.08
CA CYS A 10 8.48 6.81 -6.14
C CYS A 10 8.56 7.64 -7.42
N ILE A 11 8.64 8.95 -7.26
CA ILE A 11 8.63 9.87 -8.39
C ILE A 11 9.85 9.69 -9.29
N SER A 12 11.01 9.38 -8.69
CA SER A 12 12.28 9.30 -9.44
C SER A 12 12.33 8.16 -10.44
N ASN A 13 11.71 7.01 -10.16
CA ASN A 13 11.79 5.83 -11.02
C ASN A 13 10.43 5.25 -11.41
N ASN A 14 9.33 5.88 -10.97
CA ASN A 14 7.96 5.44 -11.21
C ASN A 14 7.61 4.06 -10.68
N LYS A 15 8.37 3.54 -9.71
CA LYS A 15 8.02 2.30 -9.04
C LYS A 15 7.01 2.53 -7.93
N ILE A 16 6.24 1.49 -7.62
CA ILE A 16 5.14 1.55 -6.66
C ILE A 16 5.24 0.48 -5.60
N TYR A 17 4.62 0.76 -4.46
CA TYR A 17 4.46 -0.17 -3.37
C TYR A 17 3.01 -0.12 -2.88
N VAL A 18 2.37 -1.27 -2.76
CA VAL A 18 0.98 -1.38 -2.27
C VAL A 18 1.00 -2.06 -0.91
N GLY A 19 0.25 -1.51 0.04
CA GLY A 19 0.19 -2.08 1.38
C GLY A 19 -1.09 -1.73 2.12
N VAL A 20 -1.17 -2.22 3.35
CA VAL A 20 -2.26 -1.95 4.29
C VAL A 20 -1.71 -1.16 5.46
N HIS A 21 -2.44 -0.13 5.89
CA HIS A 21 -2.07 0.70 7.02
C HIS A 21 -3.27 0.96 7.92
N LYS A 22 -3.04 0.86 9.20
CA LYS A 22 -4.04 1.13 10.23
C LYS A 22 -3.92 2.58 10.68
N THR A 23 -5.04 3.31 10.73
CA THR A 23 -5.03 4.71 11.14
C THR A 23 -6.25 5.05 11.98
N ASN A 24 -6.11 6.04 12.87
CA ASN A 24 -7.22 6.58 13.65
C ASN A 24 -8.12 7.47 12.80
N ASP A 25 -7.54 8.21 11.85
CA ASP A 25 -8.29 9.12 10.99
C ASP A 25 -7.80 8.96 9.55
N PRO A 26 -8.60 8.31 8.67
CA PRO A 26 -8.20 8.08 7.28
C PRO A 26 -8.17 9.36 6.43
N ASN A 27 -8.75 10.45 6.92
CA ASN A 27 -8.76 11.72 6.20
C ASN A 27 -7.50 12.55 6.45
N ILE A 28 -6.67 12.15 7.42
CA ILE A 28 -5.43 12.84 7.75
C ILE A 28 -4.25 11.94 7.38
N PHE A 29 -3.34 12.46 6.55
CA PHE A 29 -2.11 11.75 6.23
C PHE A 29 -1.17 11.79 7.44
N ASP A 30 -0.88 10.63 8.00
CA ASP A 30 -0.03 10.49 9.19
C ASP A 30 1.47 10.38 8.88
N GLY A 31 1.84 10.45 7.61
CA GLY A 31 3.23 10.37 7.18
C GLY A 31 3.69 8.97 6.80
N TYR A 32 2.93 7.93 7.08
CA TYR A 32 3.31 6.54 6.78
C TYR A 32 3.25 6.27 5.29
N ILE A 33 4.34 5.73 4.71
CA ILE A 33 4.42 5.46 3.27
C ILE A 33 4.71 4.00 2.93
N GLY A 34 4.98 3.15 3.92
CA GLY A 34 5.17 1.71 3.72
C GLY A 34 6.39 1.16 4.43
N CYS A 35 6.40 -0.14 4.69
CA CYS A 35 7.53 -0.86 5.31
C CYS A 35 8.09 -0.21 6.58
N GLY A 36 7.21 0.37 7.40
CA GLY A 36 7.61 1.07 8.62
C GLY A 36 8.18 2.47 8.41
N VAL A 37 8.11 3.02 7.19
CA VAL A 37 8.68 4.31 6.86
C VAL A 37 7.67 5.42 7.04
N TYR A 38 8.07 6.49 7.73
CA TYR A 38 7.28 7.71 7.89
C TYR A 38 8.03 8.88 7.26
N ILE A 39 7.33 9.65 6.43
CA ILE A 39 7.94 10.77 5.69
C ILE A 39 8.44 11.88 6.60
N ASN A 40 7.87 12.00 7.79
CA ASN A 40 8.23 13.02 8.78
C ASN A 40 9.19 12.52 9.87
N LYS A 41 9.79 11.36 9.69
CA LYS A 41 10.76 10.77 10.63
C LYS A 41 12.09 10.54 9.95
N ALA A 42 12.81 9.47 10.32
CA ALA A 42 14.13 9.18 9.76
C ALA A 42 14.07 9.07 8.23
N SER A 43 15.02 9.69 7.58
CA SER A 43 15.07 9.74 6.11
C SER A 43 15.97 8.67 5.49
N THR A 44 16.70 7.91 6.32
CA THR A 44 17.60 6.85 5.85
C THR A 44 17.61 5.68 6.80
N TYR A 45 18.05 4.54 6.31
CA TYR A 45 18.23 3.31 7.09
C TYR A 45 19.67 2.87 7.06
N MET A 46 20.24 2.60 8.22
CA MET A 46 21.59 2.04 8.31
C MET A 46 21.61 0.59 7.78
N TYR A 47 20.55 -0.17 8.05
CA TYR A 47 20.41 -1.56 7.63
C TYR A 47 19.06 -1.77 6.96
N PRO A 48 18.88 -1.31 5.70
CA PRO A 48 17.62 -1.52 4.99
C PRO A 48 17.38 -3.00 4.73
N LYS A 49 16.13 -3.45 4.90
CA LYS A 49 15.75 -4.85 4.80
C LYS A 49 14.88 -5.17 3.58
N THR A 50 14.29 -4.17 2.95
CA THR A 50 13.38 -4.38 1.82
C THR A 50 13.80 -3.52 0.64
N PRO A 51 13.41 -3.90 -0.60
CA PRO A 51 13.67 -3.05 -1.76
C PRO A 51 13.13 -1.63 -1.60
N PHE A 52 11.99 -1.48 -0.93
CA PHE A 52 11.40 -0.17 -0.66
C PHE A 52 12.32 0.67 0.23
N GLN A 53 12.86 0.09 1.31
CA GLN A 53 13.78 0.79 2.21
C GLN A 53 15.09 1.16 1.52
N TYR A 54 15.62 0.31 0.66
CA TYR A 54 16.78 0.63 -0.17
C TYR A 54 16.50 1.81 -1.08
N ALA A 55 15.31 1.86 -1.67
CA ALA A 55 14.91 2.96 -2.54
C ALA A 55 14.76 4.28 -1.77
N VAL A 56 14.23 4.22 -0.54
CA VAL A 56 14.16 5.42 0.32
C VAL A 56 15.55 5.99 0.57
N ASN A 57 16.53 5.13 0.84
CA ASN A 57 17.93 5.59 1.02
C ASN A 57 18.51 6.18 -0.26
N LYS A 58 18.23 5.54 -1.40
CA LYS A 58 18.82 5.93 -2.68
C LYS A 58 18.23 7.24 -3.23
N TYR A 59 16.91 7.37 -3.20
CA TYR A 59 16.21 8.48 -3.85
C TYR A 59 15.79 9.59 -2.91
N GLY A 60 15.79 9.35 -1.62
CA GLY A 60 15.33 10.29 -0.61
C GLY A 60 13.83 10.20 -0.37
N ILE A 61 13.45 10.35 0.90
CA ILE A 61 12.06 10.17 1.34
C ILE A 61 11.09 11.13 0.68
N LYS A 62 11.55 12.32 0.29
CA LYS A 62 10.72 13.34 -0.38
C LYS A 62 10.27 12.95 -1.78
N ASN A 63 10.88 11.91 -2.36
CA ASN A 63 10.51 11.41 -3.69
C ASN A 63 9.38 10.40 -3.66
N PHE A 64 8.78 10.17 -2.50
CA PHE A 64 7.71 9.20 -2.32
C PHE A 64 6.40 9.89 -1.98
N LYS A 65 5.31 9.48 -2.64
CA LYS A 65 3.95 9.99 -2.38
C LYS A 65 3.00 8.83 -2.17
N ARG A 66 2.17 8.93 -1.15
CA ARG A 66 1.16 7.93 -0.85
C ARG A 66 -0.21 8.35 -1.37
N ILE A 67 -0.93 7.39 -1.95
CA ILE A 67 -2.30 7.54 -2.42
C ILE A 67 -3.14 6.49 -1.70
N THR A 68 -4.28 6.89 -1.12
CA THR A 68 -5.21 5.94 -0.51
C THR A 68 -6.11 5.37 -1.60
N LEU A 69 -6.06 4.04 -1.76
CA LEU A 69 -6.90 3.34 -2.74
C LEU A 69 -8.28 3.02 -2.18
N SER A 70 -8.34 2.59 -0.93
CA SER A 70 -9.61 2.23 -0.28
C SER A 70 -9.50 2.29 1.23
N ILE A 71 -10.64 2.45 1.91
CA ILE A 71 -10.74 2.55 3.36
C ILE A 71 -11.74 1.51 3.85
N PHE A 72 -11.37 0.75 4.88
CA PHE A 72 -12.19 -0.30 5.44
C PHE A 72 -12.32 -0.18 6.96
N ASP A 73 -13.39 -0.75 7.49
CA ASP A 73 -13.61 -0.81 8.94
C ASP A 73 -12.85 -1.97 9.60
N THR A 74 -12.52 -3.01 8.84
CA THR A 74 -11.84 -4.19 9.35
C THR A 74 -10.54 -4.45 8.59
N LYS A 75 -9.57 -5.04 9.28
CA LYS A 75 -8.30 -5.43 8.66
C LYS A 75 -8.47 -6.54 7.64
N GLU A 76 -9.44 -7.44 7.87
CA GLU A 76 -9.72 -8.56 6.99
C GLU A 76 -10.13 -8.08 5.60
N GLU A 77 -10.99 -7.07 5.53
CA GLU A 77 -11.41 -6.47 4.27
C GLU A 77 -10.23 -5.81 3.54
N ALA A 78 -9.39 -5.09 4.29
CA ALA A 78 -8.22 -4.43 3.70
C ALA A 78 -7.22 -5.44 3.15
N TYR A 79 -6.93 -6.50 3.90
CA TYR A 79 -6.02 -7.56 3.44
C TYR A 79 -6.60 -8.35 2.27
N LEU A 80 -7.92 -8.50 2.19
CA LEU A 80 -8.55 -9.14 1.05
C LEU A 80 -8.33 -8.34 -0.23
N LEU A 81 -8.49 -7.02 -0.17
CA LEU A 81 -8.18 -6.16 -1.32
C LEU A 81 -6.69 -6.21 -1.67
N GLU A 82 -5.82 -6.14 -0.66
CA GLU A 82 -4.37 -6.23 -0.90
C GLU A 82 -4.02 -7.54 -1.61
N LYS A 83 -4.63 -8.65 -1.22
CA LYS A 83 -4.43 -9.95 -1.86
C LYS A 83 -4.84 -9.94 -3.34
N GLN A 84 -5.91 -9.23 -3.67
CA GLN A 84 -6.36 -9.08 -5.05
C GLN A 84 -5.41 -8.23 -5.89
N LEU A 85 -4.84 -7.19 -5.28
CA LEU A 85 -3.95 -6.26 -5.98
C LEU A 85 -2.53 -6.79 -6.07
N VAL A 86 -2.00 -7.36 -4.97
CA VAL A 86 -0.61 -7.83 -4.88
C VAL A 86 -0.62 -9.35 -5.02
N ASN A 87 -0.94 -9.82 -6.21
CA ASN A 87 -0.94 -11.23 -6.58
C ASN A 87 0.39 -11.61 -7.25
N LYS A 88 0.49 -12.85 -7.73
CA LYS A 88 1.69 -13.34 -8.42
C LYS A 88 2.07 -12.49 -9.63
N GLU A 89 1.07 -12.09 -10.43
CA GLU A 89 1.30 -11.28 -11.62
C GLU A 89 1.84 -9.91 -11.27
N PHE A 90 1.28 -9.29 -10.21
CA PHE A 90 1.75 -8.00 -9.73
C PHE A 90 3.22 -8.07 -9.29
N LEU A 91 3.61 -9.15 -8.59
CA LEU A 91 4.99 -9.30 -8.12
C LEU A 91 5.99 -9.49 -9.26
N GLN A 92 5.54 -9.89 -10.44
CA GLN A 92 6.39 -10.03 -11.62
C GLN A 92 6.62 -8.72 -12.36
N ARG A 93 5.91 -7.66 -11.99
CA ARG A 93 6.09 -6.35 -12.61
C ARG A 93 7.45 -5.76 -12.26
N PRO A 94 8.15 -5.13 -13.23
CA PRO A 94 9.43 -4.48 -12.94
C PRO A 94 9.29 -3.18 -12.16
N ASP A 95 8.07 -2.63 -12.04
CA ASP A 95 7.81 -1.33 -11.42
C ASP A 95 7.23 -1.44 -10.01
N THR A 96 7.38 -2.56 -9.31
CA THR A 96 6.90 -2.70 -7.94
C THR A 96 8.03 -2.98 -6.95
N TYR A 97 7.90 -2.46 -5.74
CA TYR A 97 8.74 -2.80 -4.59
C TYR A 97 8.18 -3.96 -3.77
N ASN A 98 6.96 -4.42 -4.07
CA ASN A 98 6.37 -5.55 -3.36
C ASN A 98 7.11 -6.83 -3.67
N ILE A 99 7.36 -7.64 -2.61
CA ILE A 99 8.08 -8.91 -2.73
C ILE A 99 7.28 -10.11 -2.22
N LYS A 100 6.16 -9.86 -1.54
CA LYS A 100 5.29 -10.91 -1.00
C LYS A 100 3.87 -10.72 -1.51
N ILE A 101 3.16 -11.85 -1.71
CA ILE A 101 1.74 -11.85 -2.04
C ILE A 101 0.98 -11.14 -0.93
N GLY A 102 0.04 -10.27 -1.30
CA GLY A 102 -0.78 -9.54 -0.33
C GLY A 102 -1.75 -10.44 0.42
N GLY A 103 -2.24 -9.94 1.55
CA GLY A 103 -3.26 -10.61 2.34
C GLY A 103 -2.78 -11.76 3.21
N GLU A 104 -1.48 -11.98 3.37
CA GLU A 104 -0.94 -13.11 4.13
C GLU A 104 -1.29 -13.09 5.63
N ARG A 105 -1.69 -11.93 6.15
CA ARG A 105 -1.90 -11.75 7.59
C ARG A 105 -3.35 -11.83 8.04
N GLY A 106 -4.13 -12.75 7.51
CA GLY A 106 -5.47 -13.00 8.03
C GLY A 106 -6.62 -12.73 7.08
N CYS A 107 -6.37 -12.79 5.79
CA CYS A 107 -7.43 -12.73 4.79
C CYS A 107 -8.14 -14.08 4.71
N PRO A 108 -9.46 -14.17 4.99
CA PRO A 108 -10.18 -15.42 4.80
C PRO A 108 -10.31 -15.72 3.32
N GLU A 109 -9.84 -16.91 2.91
CA GLU A 109 -9.83 -17.30 1.48
C GLU A 109 -11.23 -17.45 0.88
N THR A 110 -12.22 -17.74 1.72
CA THR A 110 -13.60 -17.95 1.29
C THR A 110 -14.44 -16.68 1.33
N ALA A 111 -13.93 -15.60 1.89
CA ALA A 111 -14.68 -14.36 1.98
C ALA A 111 -14.80 -13.69 0.61
N LYS A 112 -15.97 -13.14 0.34
CA LYS A 112 -16.22 -12.34 -0.86
C LYS A 112 -16.56 -10.93 -0.43
N VAL A 113 -15.81 -9.97 -0.94
CA VAL A 113 -16.00 -8.56 -0.64
C VAL A 113 -16.16 -7.79 -1.94
N LYS A 114 -17.16 -6.93 -1.97
CA LYS A 114 -17.34 -6.00 -3.07
C LYS A 114 -16.57 -4.73 -2.76
N VAL A 115 -15.64 -4.35 -3.61
CA VAL A 115 -14.72 -3.27 -3.36
C VAL A 115 -14.81 -2.23 -4.45
N TYR A 116 -14.76 -0.96 -4.06
CA TYR A 116 -14.75 0.17 -4.98
C TYR A 116 -13.40 0.86 -4.85
N MET A 117 -12.74 1.08 -5.99
CA MET A 117 -11.48 1.80 -6.02
C MET A 117 -11.70 3.25 -6.43
N TYR A 118 -11.05 4.15 -5.71
CA TYR A 118 -11.09 5.58 -5.95
C TYR A 118 -9.69 6.10 -6.22
N ASP A 119 -9.57 7.07 -7.13
CA ASP A 119 -8.30 7.73 -7.36
C ASP A 119 -7.99 8.71 -6.20
N GLN A 120 -6.82 9.39 -6.25
CA GLN A 120 -6.43 10.26 -5.16
C GLN A 120 -7.29 11.52 -5.05
N GLU A 121 -8.12 11.83 -6.06
CA GLU A 121 -9.06 12.94 -6.05
C GLU A 121 -10.45 12.52 -5.57
N GLY A 122 -10.64 11.23 -5.24
CA GLY A 122 -11.91 10.71 -4.77
C GLY A 122 -12.86 10.26 -5.87
N ASN A 123 -12.42 10.23 -7.12
CA ASN A 123 -13.25 9.78 -8.23
C ASN A 123 -13.28 8.25 -8.29
N PHE A 124 -14.47 7.71 -8.53
CA PHE A 124 -14.65 6.27 -8.69
C PHE A 124 -13.86 5.76 -9.89
N VAL A 125 -12.98 4.79 -9.67
CA VAL A 125 -12.16 4.21 -10.73
C VAL A 125 -12.80 2.94 -11.28
N ARG A 126 -13.12 2.01 -10.40
CA ARG A 126 -13.81 0.78 -10.81
C ARG A 126 -14.35 0.02 -9.60
N GLU A 127 -15.26 -0.90 -9.88
CA GLU A 127 -15.78 -1.87 -8.92
C GLU A 127 -15.27 -3.25 -9.27
N PHE A 128 -14.94 -4.08 -8.28
CA PHE A 128 -14.66 -5.48 -8.50
C PHE A 128 -15.00 -6.31 -7.27
N ASN A 129 -15.27 -7.60 -7.51
CA ASN A 129 -15.53 -8.57 -6.45
C ASN A 129 -14.26 -9.30 -6.10
N THR A 130 -13.96 -9.37 -4.79
CA THR A 130 -12.84 -10.16 -4.29
C THR A 130 -13.36 -11.48 -3.72
N VAL A 131 -12.60 -12.52 -3.87
CA VAL A 131 -12.97 -13.85 -3.40
C VAL A 131 -11.92 -14.37 -2.45
#